data_5948adbcbc02f967683f0fb4432fb424
#
_entry.id   5948adbcbc02f967683f0fb4432fb424
#
_cell.length_a   1.000
_cell.length_b   1.000
_cell.length_c   1.000
_cell.angle_alpha   90.00
_cell.angle_beta   90.00
_cell.angle_gamma   90.00
#
_symmetry.space_group_name_H-M   'P 1'
#
loop_
_entity.id
_entity.type
_entity.pdbx_description
1 polymer ?
#
loop_
_entity_poly.entity_id
_entity_poly.type
_entity_poly.pdbx_seq_one_letter_code
_entity_poly.pdbx_strand_id
1 'polypeptide(L)'
;MRPRYLIALGFVSLAGGASAADSPADSTDQAYPAAFPGGHYAALNALPDWGGVWTLNFNRGAKREQPALKGKFLADYEGWVRAVKATQGNVPHEGSYCRPPGMPGIMGVGQYPIEFLFTPGRVTMHFEAWMQWRNIFTDGRKHPSGDDLDATFYGDSIGHWEGSTLVVDTIGIKTATQLGMGMQHSDQMHIIEHIHLAEGDPNTLVDEMTVEDPVALEKPWHTSFTYHRSRDQNLLEFICEENNRNPVNAQGQTGFE
;
A
#
# COMPACT_ATOMS: atom_id res chain seq x y z
N MET A 1 -75.17 -39.58 -14.97
CA MET A 1 -74.86 -39.93 -13.57
C MET A 1 -73.43 -40.48 -13.53
N ARG A 2 -72.47 -39.74 -12.99
CA ARG A 2 -71.11 -40.17 -12.77
C ARG A 2 -70.84 -40.09 -11.27
N PRO A 3 -70.26 -41.11 -10.65
CA PRO A 3 -69.96 -41.05 -9.22
C PRO A 3 -68.72 -40.24 -8.92
N ARG A 4 -68.80 -39.39 -7.91
CA ARG A 4 -67.70 -38.64 -7.33
C ARG A 4 -66.97 -39.51 -6.31
N TYR A 5 -65.70 -39.79 -6.56
CA TYR A 5 -64.83 -40.37 -5.53
C TYR A 5 -64.21 -39.24 -4.66
N LEU A 6 -64.50 -39.28 -3.36
CA LEU A 6 -63.85 -38.51 -2.35
C LEU A 6 -62.57 -39.22 -1.95
N ILE A 7 -61.42 -38.63 -2.23
CA ILE A 7 -60.14 -39.04 -1.71
C ILE A 7 -59.90 -38.29 -0.42
N ALA A 8 -59.92 -38.97 0.71
CA ALA A 8 -59.52 -38.43 2.01
C ALA A 8 -57.98 -38.47 2.11
N LEU A 9 -57.37 -37.26 2.11
CA LEU A 9 -55.94 -37.12 2.38
C LEU A 9 -55.77 -37.08 3.91
N GLY A 10 -55.25 -38.16 4.45
CA GLY A 10 -54.79 -38.21 5.84
C GLY A 10 -53.48 -37.43 6.00
N PHE A 11 -53.49 -36.36 6.76
CA PHE A 11 -52.28 -35.71 7.22
C PHE A 11 -51.67 -36.51 8.37
N VAL A 12 -50.53 -37.15 8.11
CA VAL A 12 -49.67 -37.70 9.14
C VAL A 12 -48.71 -36.60 9.58
N SER A 13 -48.97 -36.04 10.76
CA SER A 13 -48.06 -35.10 11.41
C SER A 13 -46.87 -35.88 12.00
N LEU A 14 -45.78 -35.92 11.30
CA LEU A 14 -44.51 -36.33 11.87
C LEU A 14 -43.91 -35.10 12.62
N ALA A 15 -44.11 -35.06 13.94
CA ALA A 15 -43.36 -34.19 14.82
C ALA A 15 -41.95 -34.78 14.95
N GLY A 16 -41.08 -34.46 14.00
CA GLY A 16 -39.66 -34.65 14.10
C GLY A 16 -39.08 -33.56 15.00
N GLY A 17 -38.85 -33.89 16.26
CA GLY A 17 -38.01 -33.05 17.14
C GLY A 17 -36.60 -33.00 16.55
N ALA A 18 -36.25 -31.88 15.92
CA ALA A 18 -34.86 -31.58 15.63
C ALA A 18 -34.20 -31.30 16.98
N SER A 19 -33.56 -32.31 17.54
CA SER A 19 -32.56 -32.12 18.58
C SER A 19 -31.48 -31.27 17.92
N ALA A 20 -31.32 -30.05 18.38
CA ALA A 20 -30.12 -29.27 18.10
C ALA A 20 -28.97 -30.10 18.65
N ALA A 21 -28.27 -30.80 17.76
CA ALA A 21 -26.97 -31.36 18.11
C ALA A 21 -26.14 -30.18 18.60
N ASP A 22 -25.85 -30.16 19.90
CA ASP A 22 -24.78 -29.34 20.44
C ASP A 22 -23.56 -29.66 19.60
N SER A 23 -23.21 -28.76 18.70
CA SER A 23 -21.88 -28.76 18.10
C SER A 23 -20.93 -28.70 19.29
N PRO A 24 -20.04 -29.69 19.48
CA PRO A 24 -19.04 -29.56 20.49
C PRO A 24 -18.34 -28.25 20.19
N ALA A 25 -18.38 -27.32 21.14
CA ALA A 25 -17.49 -26.17 21.10
C ALA A 25 -16.10 -26.79 21.00
N ASP A 26 -15.54 -26.75 19.79
CA ASP A 26 -14.17 -27.16 19.53
C ASP A 26 -13.30 -26.11 20.21
N SER A 27 -13.09 -26.33 21.51
CA SER A 27 -12.16 -25.57 22.33
C SER A 27 -10.74 -26.12 22.16
N THR A 28 -10.45 -26.73 21.04
CA THR A 28 -9.08 -26.87 20.64
C THR A 28 -8.66 -25.53 20.08
N ASP A 29 -8.01 -24.76 20.92
CA ASP A 29 -6.98 -23.79 20.59
C ASP A 29 -5.87 -24.54 19.81
N GLN A 30 -6.22 -25.22 18.75
CA GLN A 30 -5.26 -25.58 17.71
C GLN A 30 -4.88 -24.28 17.10
N ALA A 31 -3.80 -23.71 17.65
CA ALA A 31 -3.07 -22.65 17.02
C ALA A 31 -2.75 -23.15 15.60
N TYR A 32 -3.59 -22.77 14.64
CA TYR A 32 -3.15 -22.79 13.26
C TYR A 32 -1.82 -22.05 13.27
N PRO A 33 -0.73 -22.62 12.71
CA PRO A 33 0.49 -21.86 12.55
C PRO A 33 0.08 -20.61 11.82
N ALA A 34 0.08 -19.48 12.54
CA ALA A 34 -0.48 -18.24 12.01
C ALA A 34 0.35 -17.88 10.79
N ALA A 35 -0.31 -17.69 9.65
CA ALA A 35 0.33 -17.15 8.47
C ALA A 35 1.01 -15.80 8.78
N PHE A 36 0.58 -15.17 9.88
CA PHE A 36 1.15 -13.95 10.45
C PHE A 36 1.28 -14.15 11.97
N PRO A 37 2.43 -14.63 12.49
CA PRO A 37 2.67 -14.82 13.91
C PRO A 37 2.82 -13.47 14.61
N GLY A 38 1.72 -12.82 14.94
CA GLY A 38 1.71 -11.49 15.59
C GLY A 38 0.84 -11.44 16.84
N GLY A 39 0.38 -12.58 17.33
CA GLY A 39 -0.46 -12.64 18.53
C GLY A 39 -1.95 -12.49 18.24
N HIS A 40 -2.70 -12.09 19.28
CA HIS A 40 -4.15 -11.96 19.23
C HIS A 40 -4.60 -10.55 18.83
N TYR A 41 -5.78 -10.43 18.20
CA TYR A 41 -6.38 -9.14 17.84
C TYR A 41 -6.53 -8.18 19.03
N ALA A 42 -6.72 -8.70 20.25
CA ALA A 42 -6.80 -7.86 21.45
C ALA A 42 -5.54 -7.01 21.69
N ALA A 43 -4.37 -7.44 21.22
CA ALA A 43 -3.14 -6.68 21.33
C ALA A 43 -3.16 -5.38 20.50
N LEU A 44 -3.98 -5.33 19.45
CA LEU A 44 -4.13 -4.14 18.61
C LEU A 44 -4.77 -2.96 19.35
N ASN A 45 -5.50 -3.21 20.46
CA ASN A 45 -6.11 -2.15 21.26
C ASN A 45 -5.09 -1.23 21.95
N ALA A 46 -3.82 -1.66 22.04
CA ALA A 46 -2.74 -0.85 22.58
C ALA A 46 -2.09 0.07 21.53
N LEU A 47 -2.39 -0.13 20.26
CA LEU A 47 -1.84 0.67 19.15
C LEU A 47 -2.61 1.99 18.99
N PRO A 48 -2.00 3.01 18.38
CA PRO A 48 -2.67 4.27 18.10
C PRO A 48 -3.83 4.06 17.12
N ASP A 49 -4.90 4.85 17.30
CA ASP A 49 -6.05 4.85 16.39
C ASP A 49 -5.71 5.57 15.08
N TRP A 50 -5.43 4.79 14.04
CA TRP A 50 -5.25 5.28 12.67
C TRP A 50 -6.45 5.01 11.77
N GLY A 51 -7.60 4.69 12.34
CA GLY A 51 -8.84 4.45 11.58
C GLY A 51 -9.31 5.67 10.78
N GLY A 52 -9.96 5.40 9.65
CA GLY A 52 -10.35 6.40 8.65
C GLY A 52 -9.39 6.44 7.47
N VAL A 53 -9.65 7.32 6.52
CA VAL A 53 -8.80 7.52 5.36
C VAL A 53 -7.94 8.77 5.52
N TRP A 54 -6.77 8.75 4.91
CA TRP A 54 -5.75 9.77 5.05
C TRP A 54 -5.41 10.36 3.69
N THR A 55 -5.58 11.67 3.55
CA THR A 55 -5.28 12.40 2.32
C THR A 55 -4.03 13.27 2.51
N LEU A 56 -3.11 13.21 1.56
CA LEU A 56 -1.87 13.97 1.61
C LEU A 56 -2.16 15.47 1.70
N ASN A 57 -1.52 16.10 2.67
CA ASN A 57 -1.52 17.55 2.78
C ASN A 57 -0.49 18.16 1.82
N PHE A 58 -0.97 18.76 0.75
CA PHE A 58 -0.12 19.49 -0.17
C PHE A 58 0.27 20.86 0.40
N ASN A 59 1.35 20.92 1.14
CA ASN A 59 1.97 22.20 1.42
C ASN A 59 2.78 22.65 0.20
N ARG A 60 2.13 23.33 -0.74
CA ARG A 60 2.74 23.81 -1.99
C ARG A 60 3.90 24.80 -1.79
N GLY A 61 4.08 25.32 -0.58
CA GLY A 61 5.14 26.27 -0.24
C GLY A 61 6.35 25.66 0.45
N ALA A 62 6.28 24.41 0.88
CA ALA A 62 7.40 23.76 1.53
C ALA A 62 8.51 23.43 0.53
N LYS A 63 9.71 23.92 0.81
CA LYS A 63 10.91 23.46 0.09
C LYS A 63 11.23 22.06 0.57
N ARG A 64 10.98 21.08 -0.28
CA ARG A 64 11.44 19.71 -0.04
C ARG A 64 12.89 19.57 -0.49
N GLU A 65 13.70 18.90 0.33
CA GLU A 65 15.04 18.50 -0.11
C GLU A 65 14.92 17.61 -1.33
N GLN A 66 15.75 17.85 -2.34
CA GLN A 66 15.80 16.96 -3.52
C GLN A 66 16.89 15.91 -3.31
N PRO A 67 16.70 14.68 -3.80
CA PRO A 67 17.75 13.66 -3.79
C PRO A 67 19.01 14.18 -4.48
N ALA A 68 20.16 14.06 -3.82
CA ALA A 68 21.45 14.42 -4.41
C ALA A 68 21.99 13.22 -5.20
N LEU A 69 21.61 13.11 -6.46
CA LEU A 69 22.05 12.04 -7.35
C LEU A 69 23.53 12.18 -7.70
N LYS A 70 24.20 11.04 -7.95
CA LYS A 70 25.62 11.01 -8.39
C LYS A 70 25.85 10.10 -9.60
N GLY A 71 27.00 10.27 -10.23
CA GLY A 71 27.51 9.40 -11.29
C GLY A 71 26.52 9.23 -12.44
N LYS A 72 26.27 7.98 -12.82
CA LYS A 72 25.33 7.63 -13.89
C LYS A 72 23.92 8.15 -13.63
N PHE A 73 23.42 8.07 -12.40
CA PHE A 73 22.06 8.46 -12.04
C PHE A 73 21.84 9.97 -12.21
N LEU A 74 22.83 10.79 -11.89
CA LEU A 74 22.79 12.23 -12.16
C LEU A 74 22.79 12.51 -13.67
N ALA A 75 23.66 11.85 -14.43
CA ALA A 75 23.74 12.04 -15.88
C ALA A 75 22.44 11.65 -16.61
N ASP A 76 21.82 10.55 -16.20
CA ASP A 76 20.54 10.08 -16.72
C ASP A 76 19.40 11.07 -16.38
N TYR A 77 19.35 11.56 -15.15
CA TYR A 77 18.39 12.57 -14.74
C TYR A 77 18.54 13.88 -15.52
N GLU A 78 19.76 14.37 -15.70
CA GLU A 78 20.02 15.55 -16.54
C GLU A 78 19.60 15.32 -18.00
N GLY A 79 19.79 14.10 -18.51
CA GLY A 79 19.31 13.68 -19.84
C GLY A 79 17.78 13.76 -19.92
N TRP A 80 17.09 13.24 -18.91
CA TRP A 80 15.64 13.31 -18.80
C TRP A 80 15.15 14.78 -18.73
N VAL A 81 15.77 15.63 -17.92
CA VAL A 81 15.43 17.06 -17.84
C VAL A 81 15.56 17.75 -19.19
N ARG A 82 16.62 17.45 -19.95
CA ARG A 82 16.79 17.96 -21.32
C ARG A 82 15.68 17.48 -22.25
N ALA A 83 15.28 16.22 -22.16
CA ALA A 83 14.21 15.65 -22.97
C ALA A 83 12.84 16.30 -22.63
N VAL A 84 12.52 16.46 -21.35
CA VAL A 84 11.32 17.16 -20.89
C VAL A 84 11.26 18.58 -21.46
N LYS A 85 12.38 19.30 -21.41
CA LYS A 85 12.45 20.67 -21.95
C LYS A 85 12.26 20.70 -23.46
N ALA A 86 12.89 19.78 -24.17
CA ALA A 86 12.83 19.71 -25.64
C ALA A 86 11.43 19.33 -26.16
N THR A 87 10.68 18.53 -25.39
CA THR A 87 9.36 18.02 -25.76
C THR A 87 8.22 18.77 -25.07
N GLN A 88 8.51 19.87 -24.37
CA GLN A 88 7.53 20.64 -23.60
C GLN A 88 6.75 19.78 -22.58
N GLY A 89 7.43 18.79 -21.98
CA GLY A 89 6.84 17.90 -21.00
C GLY A 89 6.29 16.58 -21.58
N ASN A 90 6.27 16.43 -22.90
CA ASN A 90 5.78 15.19 -23.54
C ASN A 90 6.86 14.09 -23.52
N VAL A 91 7.09 13.52 -22.34
CA VAL A 91 7.95 12.37 -22.11
C VAL A 91 7.16 11.25 -21.42
N PRO A 92 7.40 9.98 -21.78
CA PRO A 92 6.79 8.86 -21.06
C PRO A 92 7.16 8.86 -19.59
N HIS A 93 6.20 8.58 -18.72
CA HIS A 93 6.41 8.36 -17.29
C HIS A 93 5.61 7.14 -16.83
N GLU A 94 5.89 6.60 -15.65
CA GLU A 94 5.30 5.33 -15.18
C GLU A 94 3.75 5.36 -15.19
N GLY A 95 3.15 6.47 -14.77
CA GLY A 95 1.69 6.65 -14.79
C GLY A 95 1.07 6.53 -16.18
N SER A 96 1.83 6.80 -17.25
CA SER A 96 1.36 6.65 -18.63
C SER A 96 1.12 5.20 -19.04
N TYR A 97 1.71 4.24 -18.31
CA TYR A 97 1.57 2.81 -18.54
C TYR A 97 0.69 2.12 -17.50
N CYS A 98 -0.07 2.88 -16.73
CA CYS A 98 -0.86 2.36 -15.61
C CYS A 98 -0.03 1.56 -14.58
N ARG A 99 1.28 1.74 -14.52
CA ARG A 99 2.11 1.15 -13.49
C ARG A 99 2.05 2.00 -12.22
N PRO A 100 1.95 1.36 -11.04
CA PRO A 100 2.04 2.10 -9.79
C PRO A 100 3.42 2.72 -9.64
N PRO A 101 3.54 3.90 -9.02
CA PRO A 101 4.84 4.55 -8.81
C PRO A 101 5.76 3.75 -7.88
N GLY A 102 5.19 2.87 -7.04
CA GLY A 102 5.94 2.14 -6.01
C GLY A 102 6.53 3.05 -4.94
N MET A 103 7.42 2.50 -4.09
CA MET A 103 8.14 3.29 -3.09
C MET A 103 9.32 4.03 -3.70
N PRO A 104 9.64 5.25 -3.23
CA PRO A 104 8.87 6.07 -2.26
C PRO A 104 7.73 6.85 -2.91
N GLY A 105 7.60 6.84 -4.23
CA GLY A 105 6.72 7.71 -5.01
C GLY A 105 5.25 7.64 -4.62
N ILE A 106 4.74 6.47 -4.24
CA ILE A 106 3.33 6.27 -3.88
C ILE A 106 2.91 7.14 -2.68
N MET A 107 3.84 7.39 -1.75
CA MET A 107 3.58 8.21 -0.56
C MET A 107 3.28 9.66 -0.91
N GLY A 108 3.70 10.12 -2.08
CA GLY A 108 3.47 11.47 -2.58
C GLY A 108 2.28 11.63 -3.53
N VAL A 109 1.49 10.58 -3.78
CA VAL A 109 0.33 10.63 -4.69
C VAL A 109 -0.88 11.17 -3.96
N GLY A 110 -0.96 12.49 -3.88
CA GLY A 110 -1.81 13.15 -2.90
C GLY A 110 -3.26 13.38 -3.28
N GLN A 111 -3.69 13.11 -4.52
CA GLN A 111 -5.09 13.18 -4.90
C GLN A 111 -5.89 11.92 -4.54
N TYR A 112 -5.21 10.88 -4.11
CA TYR A 112 -5.82 9.61 -3.72
C TYR A 112 -5.53 9.32 -2.26
N PRO A 113 -6.56 9.02 -1.46
CA PRO A 113 -6.38 8.73 -0.06
C PRO A 113 -5.76 7.34 0.16
N ILE A 114 -5.27 7.16 1.38
CA ILE A 114 -4.74 5.88 1.89
C ILE A 114 -5.50 5.47 3.16
N GLU A 115 -5.51 4.17 3.44
CA GLU A 115 -6.08 3.58 4.64
C GLU A 115 -5.06 2.65 5.29
N PHE A 116 -5.06 2.60 6.63
CA PHE A 116 -4.23 1.68 7.40
C PHE A 116 -5.09 0.60 8.04
N LEU A 117 -4.78 -0.65 7.75
CA LEU A 117 -5.45 -1.81 8.28
C LEU A 117 -4.50 -2.58 9.19
N PHE A 118 -4.87 -2.71 10.47
CA PHE A 118 -4.08 -3.41 11.45
C PHE A 118 -4.56 -4.85 11.60
N THR A 119 -3.64 -5.77 11.46
CA THR A 119 -3.86 -7.17 11.82
C THR A 119 -2.70 -7.63 12.72
N PRO A 120 -2.88 -8.66 13.56
CA PRO A 120 -1.77 -9.16 14.38
C PRO A 120 -0.53 -9.44 13.54
N GLY A 121 0.59 -8.78 13.87
CA GLY A 121 1.88 -8.93 13.18
C GLY A 121 1.98 -8.26 11.82
N ARG A 122 1.02 -7.41 11.45
CA ARG A 122 1.08 -6.71 10.17
C ARG A 122 0.26 -5.42 10.16
N VAL A 123 0.82 -4.38 9.58
CA VAL A 123 0.11 -3.19 9.13
C VAL A 123 0.03 -3.23 7.61
N THR A 124 -1.17 -3.08 7.07
CA THR A 124 -1.38 -2.98 5.62
C THR A 124 -1.78 -1.56 5.28
N MET A 125 -1.02 -0.91 4.42
CA MET A 125 -1.39 0.36 3.79
C MET A 125 -2.15 0.03 2.51
N HIS A 126 -3.39 0.50 2.42
CA HIS A 126 -4.21 0.38 1.23
C HIS A 126 -4.28 1.74 0.54
N PHE A 127 -3.84 1.80 -0.69
CA PHE A 127 -3.84 3.01 -1.52
C PHE A 127 -5.00 2.94 -2.51
N GLU A 128 -5.84 3.97 -2.57
CA GLU A 128 -6.85 4.11 -3.63
C GLU A 128 -6.16 4.17 -5.00
N ALA A 129 -5.04 4.91 -5.09
CA ALA A 129 -4.25 4.97 -6.31
C ALA A 129 -3.82 3.56 -6.76
N TRP A 130 -4.19 3.17 -7.98
CA TRP A 130 -3.94 1.85 -8.59
C TRP A 130 -4.47 0.66 -7.78
N MET A 131 -5.36 0.88 -6.78
CA MET A 131 -5.87 -0.19 -5.90
C MET A 131 -4.76 -1.07 -5.32
N GLN A 132 -3.72 -0.43 -4.82
CA GLN A 132 -2.52 -1.12 -4.33
C GLN A 132 -2.51 -1.22 -2.82
N TRP A 133 -1.76 -2.19 -2.33
CA TRP A 133 -1.46 -2.33 -0.90
C TRP A 133 0.00 -2.64 -0.66
N ARG A 134 0.48 -2.15 0.46
CA ARG A 134 1.81 -2.42 0.99
C ARG A 134 1.66 -3.09 2.34
N ASN A 135 2.28 -4.24 2.51
CA ASN A 135 2.31 -4.95 3.79
C ASN A 135 3.60 -4.62 4.54
N ILE A 136 3.46 -4.21 5.78
CA ILE A 136 4.55 -3.97 6.73
C ILE A 136 4.42 -5.04 7.81
N PHE A 137 5.38 -5.96 7.87
CA PHE A 137 5.33 -7.07 8.81
C PHE A 137 5.92 -6.66 10.17
N THR A 138 5.10 -6.74 11.22
CA THR A 138 5.46 -6.35 12.59
C THR A 138 5.55 -7.57 13.53
N ASP A 139 5.76 -8.74 12.98
CA ASP A 139 5.83 -10.02 13.69
C ASP A 139 7.25 -10.43 14.10
N GLY A 140 8.23 -9.53 13.95
CA GLY A 140 9.62 -9.74 14.33
C GLY A 140 10.45 -10.55 13.32
N ARG A 141 9.89 -10.80 12.12
CA ARG A 141 10.66 -11.43 11.04
C ARG A 141 11.81 -10.55 10.58
N LYS A 142 12.76 -11.18 9.91
CA LYS A 142 13.83 -10.48 9.19
C LYS A 142 13.48 -10.39 7.71
N HIS A 143 14.11 -9.48 7.00
CA HIS A 143 14.05 -9.47 5.55
C HIS A 143 14.58 -10.77 4.95
N PRO A 144 13.98 -11.22 3.83
CA PRO A 144 14.60 -12.24 2.99
C PRO A 144 15.99 -11.77 2.51
N SER A 145 16.85 -12.68 2.15
CA SER A 145 18.20 -12.35 1.68
C SER A 145 18.62 -13.21 0.50
N GLY A 146 19.54 -12.71 -0.31
CA GLY A 146 20.01 -13.40 -1.50
C GLY A 146 18.87 -13.67 -2.49
N ASP A 147 18.79 -14.90 -2.98
CA ASP A 147 17.82 -15.33 -4.00
C ASP A 147 16.36 -15.38 -3.47
N ASP A 148 16.16 -15.28 -2.14
CA ASP A 148 14.83 -15.25 -1.54
C ASP A 148 14.21 -13.84 -1.54
N LEU A 149 15.00 -12.80 -1.84
CA LEU A 149 14.54 -11.41 -1.90
C LEU A 149 14.06 -11.04 -3.31
N ASP A 150 12.76 -11.14 -3.54
CA ASP A 150 12.15 -10.69 -4.78
C ASP A 150 11.94 -9.17 -4.77
N ALA A 151 12.51 -8.47 -5.75
CA ALA A 151 12.27 -7.04 -5.91
C ALA A 151 10.83 -6.76 -6.37
N THR A 152 10.11 -5.92 -5.62
CA THR A 152 8.73 -5.52 -5.90
C THR A 152 8.61 -3.99 -6.01
N PHE A 153 7.46 -3.46 -6.46
CA PHE A 153 7.23 -2.01 -6.49
C PHE A 153 7.24 -1.38 -5.08
N TYR A 154 6.89 -2.15 -4.06
CA TYR A 154 6.78 -1.67 -2.67
C TYR A 154 7.90 -2.20 -1.77
N GLY A 155 8.74 -3.07 -2.29
CA GLY A 155 9.80 -3.74 -1.53
C GLY A 155 9.27 -4.79 -0.57
N ASP A 156 10.18 -5.30 0.24
CA ASP A 156 9.88 -6.07 1.45
C ASP A 156 9.99 -5.12 2.65
N SER A 157 8.89 -4.94 3.39
CA SER A 157 8.81 -4.02 4.51
C SER A 157 8.61 -4.79 5.81
N ILE A 158 9.52 -4.62 6.76
CA ILE A 158 9.38 -5.05 8.15
C ILE A 158 9.24 -3.81 9.04
N GLY A 159 8.64 -3.97 10.20
CA GLY A 159 8.47 -2.84 11.12
C GLY A 159 8.34 -3.27 12.57
N HIS A 160 8.43 -2.30 13.44
CA HIS A 160 8.16 -2.45 14.86
C HIS A 160 7.59 -1.16 15.44
N TRP A 161 6.96 -1.27 16.58
CA TRP A 161 6.40 -0.12 17.27
C TRP A 161 7.36 0.41 18.34
N GLU A 162 7.66 1.70 18.26
CA GLU A 162 8.36 2.47 19.30
C GLU A 162 7.36 3.42 19.94
N GLY A 163 6.71 2.97 21.03
CA GLY A 163 5.58 3.69 21.60
C GLY A 163 4.42 3.79 20.62
N SER A 164 4.10 5.00 20.14
CA SER A 164 3.06 5.28 19.16
C SER A 164 3.58 5.46 17.72
N THR A 165 4.87 5.28 17.50
CA THR A 165 5.54 5.41 16.20
C THR A 165 5.75 4.03 15.59
N LEU A 166 5.33 3.84 14.36
CA LEU A 166 5.68 2.69 13.55
C LEU A 166 7.00 2.98 12.83
N VAL A 167 8.05 2.28 13.19
CA VAL A 167 9.34 2.33 12.48
C VAL A 167 9.33 1.24 11.43
N VAL A 168 9.60 1.61 10.19
CA VAL A 168 9.55 0.69 9.03
C VAL A 168 10.90 0.67 8.34
N ASP A 169 11.35 -0.52 8.00
CA ASP A 169 12.55 -0.81 7.23
C ASP A 169 12.15 -1.49 5.92
N THR A 170 12.61 -0.99 4.77
CA THR A 170 12.19 -1.49 3.46
C THR A 170 13.37 -1.63 2.51
N ILE A 171 13.53 -2.82 1.97
CA ILE A 171 14.52 -3.19 0.96
C ILE A 171 13.86 -3.88 -0.24
N GLY A 172 14.65 -4.23 -1.26
CA GLY A 172 14.14 -5.01 -2.40
C GLY A 172 13.13 -4.24 -3.25
N ILE A 173 13.34 -2.95 -3.44
CA ILE A 173 12.48 -2.12 -4.29
C ILE A 173 12.96 -2.21 -5.74
N LYS A 174 12.03 -2.44 -6.67
CA LYS A 174 12.34 -2.49 -8.11
C LYS A 174 12.94 -1.19 -8.62
N THR A 175 14.02 -1.28 -9.38
CA THR A 175 14.66 -0.13 -10.04
C THR A 175 13.80 0.53 -11.12
N ALA A 176 12.63 -0.04 -11.41
CA ALA A 176 11.61 0.59 -12.25
C ALA A 176 10.85 1.70 -11.53
N THR A 177 10.95 1.81 -10.20
CA THR A 177 10.39 2.94 -9.44
C THR A 177 11.35 4.14 -9.43
N GLN A 178 10.90 5.28 -8.93
CA GLN A 178 11.66 6.52 -8.97
C GLN A 178 11.63 7.24 -7.62
N LEU A 179 12.73 7.90 -7.28
CA LEU A 179 12.79 8.82 -6.12
C LEU A 179 11.93 10.06 -6.34
N GLY A 180 11.80 10.47 -7.58
CA GLY A 180 10.99 11.55 -8.10
C GLY A 180 10.98 11.46 -9.60
N MET A 181 10.21 12.29 -10.29
CA MET A 181 10.09 12.22 -11.76
C MET A 181 11.47 12.27 -12.43
N GLY A 182 11.82 11.20 -13.15
CA GLY A 182 13.10 11.04 -13.85
C GLY A 182 14.29 10.67 -12.97
N MET A 183 14.13 10.64 -11.64
CA MET A 183 15.21 10.31 -10.70
C MET A 183 15.21 8.82 -10.41
N GLN A 184 16.11 8.07 -11.04
CA GLN A 184 16.28 6.64 -10.84
C GLN A 184 17.07 6.35 -9.56
N HIS A 185 16.95 5.13 -9.06
CA HIS A 185 17.71 4.59 -7.93
C HIS A 185 18.36 3.25 -8.31
N SER A 186 19.25 2.74 -7.46
CA SER A 186 19.84 1.42 -7.65
C SER A 186 19.02 0.31 -6.95
N ASP A 187 19.44 -0.93 -7.13
CA ASP A 187 18.92 -2.10 -6.41
C ASP A 187 19.34 -2.15 -4.94
N GLN A 188 20.22 -1.23 -4.52
CA GLN A 188 20.67 -1.10 -3.14
C GLN A 188 19.88 -0.03 -2.36
N MET A 189 18.79 0.49 -2.94
CA MET A 189 17.95 1.44 -2.23
C MET A 189 17.34 0.82 -0.97
N HIS A 190 17.46 1.54 0.13
CA HIS A 190 16.96 1.22 1.46
C HIS A 190 16.16 2.39 1.98
N ILE A 191 14.97 2.14 2.53
CA ILE A 191 14.09 3.17 3.05
C ILE A 191 13.79 2.88 4.52
N ILE A 192 13.97 3.89 5.37
CA ILE A 192 13.58 3.89 6.77
C ILE A 192 12.49 4.94 6.95
N GLU A 193 11.37 4.56 7.57
CA GLU A 193 10.24 5.45 7.83
C GLU A 193 9.90 5.47 9.32
N HIS A 194 9.50 6.64 9.81
CA HIS A 194 8.91 6.83 11.13
C HIS A 194 7.52 7.40 10.94
N ILE A 195 6.51 6.55 11.09
CA ILE A 195 5.11 6.91 10.85
C ILE A 195 4.41 7.09 12.20
N HIS A 196 3.85 8.26 12.44
CA HIS A 196 3.21 8.60 13.71
C HIS A 196 2.14 9.68 13.55
N LEU A 197 1.25 9.79 14.54
CA LEU A 197 0.37 10.95 14.64
C LEU A 197 1.16 12.17 15.11
N ALA A 198 0.82 13.34 14.59
CA ALA A 198 1.42 14.58 15.05
C ALA A 198 1.09 14.81 16.53
N GLU A 199 2.04 15.37 17.28
CA GLU A 199 1.86 15.66 18.69
C GLU A 199 0.68 16.61 18.89
N GLY A 200 -0.28 16.22 19.74
CA GLY A 200 -1.47 17.01 20.05
C GLY A 200 -2.52 17.07 18.93
N ASP A 201 -2.30 16.44 17.78
CA ASP A 201 -3.27 16.39 16.68
C ASP A 201 -3.50 14.97 16.16
N PRO A 202 -4.56 14.28 16.64
CA PRO A 202 -4.85 12.92 16.21
C PRO A 202 -5.37 12.82 14.76
N ASN A 203 -5.60 13.95 14.08
CA ASN A 203 -6.08 13.98 12.70
C ASN A 203 -4.98 14.31 11.68
N THR A 204 -3.74 14.43 12.14
CA THR A 204 -2.57 14.59 11.28
C THR A 204 -1.63 13.40 11.49
N LEU A 205 -1.34 12.69 10.40
CA LEU A 205 -0.34 11.62 10.34
C LEU A 205 0.91 12.16 9.64
N VAL A 206 2.07 11.86 10.18
CA VAL A 206 3.37 12.22 9.63
C VAL A 206 4.14 10.95 9.31
N ASP A 207 4.74 10.89 8.14
CA ASP A 207 5.71 9.89 7.73
C ASP A 207 7.03 10.62 7.45
N GLU A 208 8.01 10.41 8.32
CA GLU A 208 9.37 10.90 8.16
C GLU A 208 10.21 9.81 7.53
N MET A 209 10.70 10.07 6.32
CA MET A 209 11.36 9.08 5.50
C MET A 209 12.82 9.43 5.25
N THR A 210 13.69 8.46 5.45
CA THR A 210 15.10 8.50 5.04
C THR A 210 15.33 7.46 3.95
N VAL A 211 15.84 7.90 2.81
CA VAL A 211 16.20 7.04 1.69
C VAL A 211 17.71 7.00 1.57
N GLU A 212 18.27 5.82 1.67
CA GLU A 212 19.68 5.52 1.49
C GLU A 212 19.87 4.75 0.18
N ASP A 213 20.82 5.18 -0.62
CA ASP A 213 21.26 4.46 -1.82
C ASP A 213 22.74 4.80 -2.07
N PRO A 214 23.65 3.95 -1.59
CA PRO A 214 25.08 4.24 -1.66
C PRO A 214 25.60 4.28 -3.10
N VAL A 215 24.84 3.80 -4.08
CA VAL A 215 25.21 3.80 -5.50
C VAL A 215 24.67 5.02 -6.24
N ALA A 216 23.42 5.40 -5.94
CA ALA A 216 22.74 6.46 -6.66
C ALA A 216 22.81 7.84 -5.98
N LEU A 217 22.95 7.89 -4.63
CA LEU A 217 22.91 9.12 -3.86
C LEU A 217 24.29 9.49 -3.28
N GLU A 218 24.60 10.77 -3.23
CA GLU A 218 25.80 11.29 -2.55
C GLU A 218 25.69 11.19 -1.03
N LYS A 219 24.47 11.33 -0.51
CA LYS A 219 24.12 11.27 0.92
C LYS A 219 22.70 10.75 1.09
N PRO A 220 22.32 10.27 2.28
CA PRO A 220 20.92 9.97 2.57
C PRO A 220 20.00 11.14 2.24
N TRP A 221 18.86 10.84 1.64
CA TRP A 221 17.82 11.83 1.33
C TRP A 221 16.72 11.75 2.37
N HIS A 222 16.44 12.90 3.01
CA HIS A 222 15.38 13.02 4.00
C HIS A 222 14.18 13.73 3.38
N THR A 223 13.01 13.15 3.57
CA THR A 223 11.75 13.75 3.14
C THR A 223 10.65 13.41 4.14
N SER A 224 9.53 14.10 4.06
CA SER A 224 8.38 13.78 4.90
C SER A 224 7.07 13.98 4.13
N PHE A 225 6.08 13.21 4.53
CA PHE A 225 4.71 13.30 4.05
C PHE A 225 3.79 13.54 5.24
N THR A 226 2.84 14.43 5.07
CA THR A 226 1.86 14.75 6.10
C THR A 226 0.47 14.53 5.53
N TYR A 227 -0.38 13.83 6.26
CA TYR A 227 -1.72 13.48 5.81
C TYR A 227 -2.76 13.97 6.79
N HIS A 228 -3.94 14.33 6.28
CA HIS A 228 -5.12 14.64 7.07
C HIS A 228 -6.10 13.49 7.06
N ARG A 229 -6.71 13.25 8.22
CA ARG A 229 -7.70 12.21 8.43
C ARG A 229 -9.09 12.67 8.01
N SER A 230 -9.81 11.79 7.31
CA SER A 230 -11.25 11.82 7.12
C SER A 230 -11.87 10.53 7.64
N ARG A 231 -12.93 10.65 8.47
CA ARG A 231 -13.62 9.48 9.04
C ARG A 231 -14.97 9.20 8.35
N ASP A 232 -15.42 10.12 7.54
CA ASP A 232 -16.68 10.12 6.79
C ASP A 232 -16.51 9.75 5.31
N GLN A 233 -15.26 9.46 4.90
CA GLN A 233 -14.92 9.05 3.56
C GLN A 233 -14.47 7.59 3.53
N ASN A 234 -14.58 6.99 2.35
CA ASN A 234 -14.06 5.66 2.04
C ASN A 234 -13.15 5.75 0.83
N LEU A 235 -12.27 4.77 0.66
CA LEU A 235 -11.55 4.60 -0.59
C LEU A 235 -12.53 4.25 -1.70
N LEU A 236 -12.29 4.82 -2.88
CA LEU A 236 -13.07 4.54 -4.07
C LEU A 236 -12.33 3.54 -4.96
N GLU A 237 -13.06 2.92 -5.86
CA GLU A 237 -12.45 2.08 -6.88
C GLU A 237 -11.65 2.96 -7.85
N PHE A 238 -10.43 2.54 -8.15
CA PHE A 238 -9.56 3.18 -9.12
C PHE A 238 -9.20 2.19 -10.24
N ILE A 239 -9.60 2.51 -11.46
CA ILE A 239 -9.26 1.74 -12.66
C ILE A 239 -8.49 2.67 -13.60
N CYS A 240 -7.17 2.47 -13.67
CA CYS A 240 -6.30 3.33 -14.46
C CYS A 240 -6.67 3.36 -15.95
N GLU A 241 -7.09 2.23 -16.51
CA GLU A 241 -7.43 2.10 -17.93
C GLU A 241 -8.68 2.88 -18.33
N GLU A 242 -9.63 3.09 -17.43
CA GLU A 242 -10.85 3.83 -17.72
C GLU A 242 -10.60 5.31 -18.05
N ASN A 243 -9.52 5.87 -17.54
CA ASN A 243 -9.12 7.26 -17.80
C ASN A 243 -7.90 7.38 -18.72
N ASN A 244 -7.41 6.27 -19.26
CA ASN A 244 -6.28 6.29 -20.17
C ASN A 244 -6.75 6.73 -21.57
N ARG A 245 -6.62 8.02 -21.85
CA ARG A 245 -6.98 8.64 -23.13
C ARG A 245 -5.81 8.75 -24.10
N ASN A 246 -4.68 8.16 -23.78
CA ASN A 246 -3.52 8.19 -24.65
C ASN A 246 -3.80 7.37 -25.90
N PRO A 247 -3.61 7.94 -27.13
CA PRO A 247 -3.82 7.20 -28.36
C PRO A 247 -2.83 6.04 -28.43
N VAL A 248 -3.32 4.89 -28.87
CA VAL A 248 -2.50 3.69 -29.08
C VAL A 248 -2.24 3.56 -30.58
N ASN A 249 -0.97 3.47 -30.96
CA ASN A 249 -0.60 3.25 -32.36
C ASN A 249 -0.89 1.81 -32.83
N ALA A 250 -0.72 1.54 -34.11
CA ALA A 250 -0.98 0.22 -34.70
C ALA A 250 -0.08 -0.90 -34.12
N GLN A 251 1.01 -0.56 -33.42
CA GLN A 251 1.91 -1.48 -32.76
C GLN A 251 1.54 -1.68 -31.27
N GLY A 252 0.43 -1.13 -30.80
CA GLY A 252 -0.01 -1.22 -29.42
C GLY A 252 0.79 -0.32 -28.47
N GLN A 253 1.58 0.62 -28.98
CA GLN A 253 2.33 1.56 -28.17
C GLN A 253 1.49 2.81 -27.89
N THR A 254 1.49 3.25 -26.63
CA THR A 254 0.80 4.48 -26.23
C THR A 254 1.53 5.70 -26.80
N GLY A 255 0.84 6.53 -27.56
CA GLY A 255 1.32 7.84 -27.98
C GLY A 255 1.06 8.88 -26.88
N PHE A 256 1.93 9.87 -26.81
CA PHE A 256 1.75 11.03 -25.95
C PHE A 256 1.56 12.23 -26.89
N GLU A 257 0.36 12.80 -26.90
CA GLU A 257 0.05 14.07 -27.57
C GLU A 257 0.24 15.25 -26.62
#